data_b36d0ba5c526d8ad2a6806b8e51439a1
#
_entry.id   b36d0ba5c526d8ad2a6806b8e51439a1
#
_cell.length_a   1.000
_cell.length_b   1.000
_cell.length_c   1.000
_cell.angle_alpha   90.00
_cell.angle_beta   90.00
_cell.angle_gamma   90.00
#
_symmetry.space_group_name_H-M   'P 1'
#
loop_
_entity.id
_entity.type
_entity.pdbx_description
1 polymer ?
#
loop_
_entity_poly.entity_id
_entity_poly.type
_entity_poly.pdbx_seq_one_letter_code
_entity_poly.pdbx_strand_id
1 'polypeptide(L)'
;MVLTCAEQTTYRHSHVGSAGSPTVIVSGGDTNIKGAQVTGKGITVRATNFNIESLQDTADYRSRQQNINAQVTVGYGASASGDYSQSKINAEHRSVSEQSGLFAGDDGFDVQVGGHTRLTGGIITSGQSAEDEGKNRFQTATLTHSDIQNYSRYEGESFGLGANVAVSGKTLGQSAQNKPQDKHLTSVADKNGASSSVGYGSDSDSQSSITKSGINTRNIILTDEAGQLAKTGYGTDKAAQLAYTDIRTEDAGQQSGSLKNRFDADKVQSELDLQRNVSQQFAPVAAQTVAWTADKLGNIQNYERIQIAKANLQEQLKDAQNPEQIAQLQQQIVLADQYLSDHQTEYNTWKEGGLGRAALHAGVGALLTGDAQGAVGAGTSSLAAPYLNQVGDKFGGAGKLLTDTLGGAAIGALTGGSTGAAVAGANADWFNRQLHPDEVKWLHSKDTLQKYINYLKNKGLNLTPREAQIQLDRAAAAMVDSEWAILHGRNELAEQFLSQN
;
A
#
# COMPACT_ATOMS: atom_id res chain seq x y z
N MET A 1 15.99 -1.09 -14.10
CA MET A 1 17.12 -1.55 -13.26
C MET A 1 16.59 -2.56 -12.26
N VAL A 2 17.25 -3.72 -12.12
CA VAL A 2 16.89 -4.74 -11.13
C VAL A 2 18.12 -5.04 -10.30
N LEU A 3 17.98 -4.99 -8.98
CA LEU A 3 18.99 -5.39 -8.00
C LEU A 3 18.35 -6.46 -7.11
N THR A 4 18.88 -7.67 -7.16
CA THR A 4 18.42 -8.78 -6.33
C THR A 4 19.60 -9.41 -5.60
N CYS A 5 19.43 -9.63 -4.30
CA CYS A 5 20.36 -10.39 -3.47
C CYS A 5 19.54 -11.49 -2.79
N ALA A 6 20.01 -12.73 -2.94
CA ALA A 6 19.45 -13.88 -2.26
C ALA A 6 20.58 -14.68 -1.63
N GLU A 7 20.46 -14.99 -0.35
CA GLU A 7 21.40 -15.81 0.40
C GLU A 7 20.62 -16.87 1.18
N GLN A 8 21.06 -18.12 1.09
CA GLN A 8 20.43 -19.22 1.79
C GLN A 8 21.49 -20.15 2.38
N THR A 9 21.29 -20.54 3.64
CA THR A 9 22.08 -21.57 4.32
C THR A 9 21.13 -22.65 4.82
N THR A 10 21.34 -23.87 4.41
CA THR A 10 20.58 -25.04 4.86
C THR A 10 21.55 -26.07 5.45
N TYR A 11 21.26 -26.53 6.63
CA TYR A 11 22.06 -27.56 7.30
C TYR A 11 21.54 -28.96 6.99
N ARG A 12 22.46 -29.89 6.79
CA ARG A 12 22.16 -31.32 6.78
C ARG A 12 22.46 -31.88 8.16
N HIS A 13 21.43 -32.45 8.78
CA HIS A 13 21.52 -32.99 10.12
C HIS A 13 22.11 -34.41 10.09
N SER A 14 22.88 -34.75 11.12
CA SER A 14 23.42 -36.08 11.33
C SER A 14 22.51 -36.88 12.25
N HIS A 15 22.29 -38.15 11.91
CA HIS A 15 21.51 -39.08 12.71
C HIS A 15 22.40 -40.22 13.17
N VAL A 16 22.46 -40.44 14.48
CA VAL A 16 23.31 -41.44 15.12
C VAL A 16 22.46 -42.38 15.92
N GLY A 17 22.69 -43.66 15.78
CA GLY A 17 22.01 -44.72 16.51
C GLY A 17 20.73 -45.23 15.82
N SER A 18 19.92 -45.98 16.56
CA SER A 18 18.69 -46.61 16.05
C SER A 18 17.70 -46.84 17.18
N ALA A 19 16.42 -46.53 16.92
CA ALA A 19 15.34 -46.73 17.89
C ALA A 19 15.17 -48.19 18.36
N GLY A 20 15.71 -49.19 17.63
CA GLY A 20 15.63 -50.59 17.95
C GLY A 20 16.78 -51.12 18.84
N SER A 21 17.81 -50.34 19.11
CA SER A 21 18.97 -50.74 19.88
C SER A 21 19.47 -49.68 20.86
N PRO A 22 20.15 -50.05 21.95
CA PRO A 22 20.77 -49.09 22.84
C PRO A 22 21.86 -48.30 22.15
N THR A 23 21.97 -47.00 22.46
CA THR A 23 23.05 -46.13 21.98
C THR A 23 23.88 -45.66 23.18
N VAL A 24 25.20 -45.83 23.10
CA VAL A 24 26.15 -45.50 24.18
C VAL A 24 27.17 -44.50 23.68
N ILE A 25 27.31 -43.39 24.35
CA ILE A 25 28.31 -42.34 24.10
C ILE A 25 29.20 -42.22 25.34
N VAL A 26 30.49 -42.53 25.20
CA VAL A 26 31.48 -42.36 26.26
C VAL A 26 32.63 -41.52 25.73
N SER A 27 32.82 -40.36 26.36
CA SER A 27 33.85 -39.40 26.03
C SER A 27 34.70 -39.07 27.26
N GLY A 28 36.01 -39.13 27.12
CA GLY A 28 36.93 -38.65 28.16
C GLY A 28 37.07 -37.12 28.20
N GLY A 29 36.39 -36.39 27.29
CA GLY A 29 36.38 -34.94 27.18
C GLY A 29 34.98 -34.41 26.93
N ASP A 30 34.89 -33.32 26.17
CA ASP A 30 33.64 -32.68 25.82
C ASP A 30 32.90 -33.47 24.74
N THR A 31 31.58 -33.50 24.85
CA THR A 31 30.68 -34.04 23.83
C THR A 31 29.81 -32.95 23.29
N ASN A 32 29.84 -32.75 21.96
CA ASN A 32 29.06 -31.73 21.28
C ASN A 32 28.11 -32.40 20.27
N ILE A 33 26.81 -32.17 20.42
CA ILE A 33 25.74 -32.52 19.48
C ILE A 33 25.23 -31.26 18.86
N LYS A 34 25.71 -30.96 17.64
CA LYS A 34 25.37 -29.74 16.94
C LYS A 34 24.79 -30.07 15.56
N GLY A 35 23.54 -29.71 15.30
CA GLY A 35 22.82 -30.08 14.09
C GLY A 35 22.73 -31.62 13.96
N ALA A 36 22.46 -32.34 15.05
CA ALA A 36 22.44 -33.80 15.06
C ALA A 36 21.38 -34.35 16.03
N GLN A 37 20.88 -35.54 15.70
CA GLN A 37 19.97 -36.34 16.54
C GLN A 37 20.65 -37.66 16.92
N VAL A 38 20.60 -37.95 18.20
CA VAL A 38 21.01 -39.27 18.71
C VAL A 38 19.77 -40.04 19.12
N THR A 39 19.56 -41.18 18.48
CA THR A 39 18.39 -42.04 18.71
C THR A 39 18.83 -43.37 19.31
N GLY A 40 18.06 -43.92 20.23
CA GLY A 40 18.30 -45.21 20.83
C GLY A 40 17.07 -45.77 21.52
N LYS A 41 16.93 -47.12 21.60
CA LYS A 41 15.92 -47.71 22.47
C LYS A 41 16.11 -47.26 23.92
N GLY A 42 17.38 -47.19 24.37
CA GLY A 42 17.87 -46.48 25.51
C GLY A 42 19.12 -45.70 25.15
N ILE A 43 19.44 -44.59 25.82
CA ILE A 43 20.63 -43.79 25.55
C ILE A 43 21.45 -43.61 26.82
N THR A 44 22.73 -43.96 26.76
CA THR A 44 23.71 -43.72 27.84
C THR A 44 24.75 -42.72 27.38
N VAL A 45 24.95 -41.62 28.17
CA VAL A 45 25.98 -40.63 27.90
C VAL A 45 26.90 -40.45 29.14
N ARG A 46 28.20 -40.47 28.89
CA ARG A 46 29.25 -40.13 29.88
C ARG A 46 30.20 -39.13 29.22
N ALA A 47 30.34 -37.93 29.79
CA ALA A 47 31.13 -36.86 29.22
C ALA A 47 31.71 -35.94 30.32
N THR A 48 32.77 -35.21 29.99
CA THR A 48 33.27 -34.14 30.88
C THR A 48 32.34 -32.91 30.80
N ASN A 49 32.11 -32.36 29.62
CA ASN A 49 31.08 -31.37 29.38
C ASN A 49 30.15 -31.85 28.26
N PHE A 50 28.91 -31.35 28.25
CA PHE A 50 27.92 -31.79 27.27
C PHE A 50 27.18 -30.58 26.67
N ASN A 51 27.23 -30.45 25.34
CA ASN A 51 26.59 -29.34 24.63
C ASN A 51 25.67 -29.90 23.54
N ILE A 52 24.43 -29.45 23.54
CA ILE A 52 23.45 -29.73 22.48
C ILE A 52 23.02 -28.39 21.90
N GLU A 53 23.21 -28.22 20.59
CA GLU A 53 22.87 -27.00 19.86
C GLU A 53 22.08 -27.32 18.57
N SER A 54 20.88 -26.82 18.47
CA SER A 54 20.12 -26.85 17.24
C SER A 54 20.58 -25.75 16.30
N LEU A 55 20.58 -26.01 14.99
CA LEU A 55 20.98 -25.06 13.97
C LEU A 55 19.76 -24.53 13.23
N GLN A 56 19.76 -23.24 12.96
CA GLN A 56 18.71 -22.60 12.16
C GLN A 56 19.14 -22.54 10.69
N ASP A 57 18.30 -23.07 9.81
CA ASP A 57 18.35 -22.72 8.40
C ASP A 57 18.00 -21.25 8.22
N THR A 58 18.69 -20.60 7.29
CA THR A 58 18.51 -19.17 7.04
C THR A 58 18.25 -18.91 5.57
N ALA A 59 17.36 -17.99 5.26
CA ALA A 59 17.19 -17.45 3.92
C ALA A 59 16.89 -15.94 4.01
N ASP A 60 17.69 -15.17 3.27
CA ASP A 60 17.52 -13.72 3.12
C ASP A 60 17.30 -13.42 1.65
N TYR A 61 16.30 -12.62 1.36
CA TYR A 61 16.00 -12.14 0.02
C TYR A 61 15.74 -10.63 0.05
N ARG A 62 16.38 -9.91 -0.85
CA ARG A 62 16.16 -8.48 -1.05
C ARG A 62 16.12 -8.19 -2.54
N SER A 63 15.04 -7.57 -2.99
CA SER A 63 14.90 -7.14 -4.38
C SER A 63 14.45 -5.69 -4.43
N ARG A 64 15.04 -4.96 -5.37
CA ARG A 64 14.58 -3.63 -5.75
C ARG A 64 14.56 -3.53 -7.27
N GLN A 65 13.38 -3.31 -7.80
CA GLN A 65 13.17 -3.13 -9.24
C GLN A 65 12.72 -1.71 -9.50
N GLN A 66 13.25 -1.12 -10.56
CA GLN A 66 12.83 0.19 -11.07
C GLN A 66 12.72 0.10 -12.58
N ASN A 67 11.58 0.47 -13.12
CA ASN A 67 11.33 0.55 -14.56
C ASN A 67 10.94 1.96 -14.92
N ILE A 68 11.54 2.47 -15.98
CA ILE A 68 11.22 3.77 -16.58
C ILE A 68 11.00 3.49 -18.05
N ASN A 69 9.81 3.79 -18.55
CA ASN A 69 9.48 3.73 -19.96
C ASN A 69 9.10 5.15 -20.41
N ALA A 70 9.60 5.54 -21.57
CA ALA A 70 9.18 6.77 -22.21
C ALA A 70 8.97 6.48 -23.69
N GLN A 71 7.84 6.89 -24.22
CA GLN A 71 7.50 6.74 -25.62
C GLN A 71 7.05 8.07 -26.18
N VAL A 72 7.63 8.45 -27.30
CA VAL A 72 7.19 9.60 -28.09
C VAL A 72 6.81 9.10 -29.47
N THR A 73 5.60 9.41 -29.89
CA THR A 73 5.11 9.08 -31.23
C THR A 73 4.78 10.38 -31.94
N VAL A 74 5.38 10.57 -33.10
CA VAL A 74 5.18 11.75 -33.95
C VAL A 74 4.65 11.29 -35.29
N GLY A 75 3.60 11.92 -35.74
CA GLY A 75 2.95 11.65 -37.02
C GLY A 75 2.02 12.80 -37.36
N TYR A 76 0.82 12.52 -37.84
CA TYR A 76 -0.23 13.52 -37.93
C TYR A 76 -0.81 13.73 -36.51
N GLY A 77 -0.13 14.59 -35.73
CA GLY A 77 -0.25 14.71 -34.28
C GLY A 77 0.99 14.21 -33.54
N ALA A 78 1.00 14.31 -32.24
CA ALA A 78 2.06 13.80 -31.37
C ALA A 78 1.48 13.24 -30.10
N SER A 79 2.09 12.20 -29.57
CA SER A 79 1.84 11.76 -28.21
C SER A 79 3.15 11.48 -27.50
N ALA A 80 3.19 11.77 -26.21
CA ALA A 80 4.26 11.41 -25.33
C ALA A 80 3.65 10.69 -24.13
N SER A 81 4.17 9.51 -23.81
CA SER A 81 3.81 8.78 -22.59
C SER A 81 5.06 8.43 -21.80
N GLY A 82 4.92 8.39 -20.50
CA GLY A 82 5.99 7.95 -19.62
C GLY A 82 5.40 7.16 -18.46
N ASP A 83 6.05 6.05 -18.14
CA ASP A 83 5.70 5.21 -17.00
C ASP A 83 6.93 5.03 -16.12
N TYR A 84 6.74 5.19 -14.84
CA TYR A 84 7.70 4.85 -13.81
C TYR A 84 7.09 3.80 -12.89
N SER A 85 7.82 2.75 -12.58
CA SER A 85 7.42 1.83 -11.51
C SER A 85 8.62 1.41 -10.68
N GLN A 86 8.35 1.20 -9.40
CA GLN A 86 9.32 0.68 -8.45
C GLN A 86 8.65 -0.41 -7.62
N SER A 87 9.37 -1.52 -7.39
CA SER A 87 9.01 -2.49 -6.37
C SER A 87 10.19 -2.79 -5.47
N LYS A 88 9.90 -3.12 -4.22
CA LYS A 88 10.86 -3.50 -3.20
C LYS A 88 10.30 -4.70 -2.45
N ILE A 89 11.10 -5.75 -2.32
CA ILE A 89 10.75 -6.96 -1.58
C ILE A 89 11.88 -7.29 -0.63
N ASN A 90 11.56 -7.50 0.63
CA ASN A 90 12.48 -8.03 1.65
C ASN A 90 11.86 -9.29 2.26
N ALA A 91 12.65 -10.34 2.40
CA ALA A 91 12.23 -11.54 3.12
C ALA A 91 13.37 -12.07 3.99
N GLU A 92 13.01 -12.59 5.15
CA GLU A 92 13.92 -13.18 6.12
C GLU A 92 13.28 -14.45 6.69
N HIS A 93 14.06 -15.52 6.69
CA HIS A 93 13.66 -16.78 7.28
C HIS A 93 14.78 -17.29 8.18
N ARG A 94 14.43 -17.69 9.40
CA ARG A 94 15.28 -18.32 10.40
C ARG A 94 14.48 -19.41 11.07
N SER A 95 14.84 -20.66 10.88
CA SER A 95 14.10 -21.77 11.50
C SER A 95 14.99 -22.97 11.74
N VAL A 96 14.83 -23.57 12.91
CA VAL A 96 15.38 -24.92 13.18
C VAL A 96 14.53 -25.90 12.38
N SER A 97 15.12 -26.54 11.37
CA SER A 97 14.44 -27.56 10.55
C SER A 97 14.32 -28.88 11.29
N GLU A 98 15.39 -29.28 11.97
CA GLU A 98 15.45 -30.46 12.83
C GLU A 98 16.09 -30.11 14.17
N GLN A 99 15.40 -30.36 15.25
CA GLN A 99 15.89 -30.10 16.61
C GLN A 99 17.00 -31.11 16.97
N SER A 100 18.11 -30.59 17.46
CA SER A 100 19.22 -31.43 17.96
C SER A 100 18.89 -31.98 19.34
N GLY A 101 19.28 -33.24 19.57
CA GLY A 101 18.96 -33.83 20.88
C GLY A 101 19.30 -35.30 21.04
N LEU A 102 18.92 -35.80 22.21
CA LEU A 102 18.83 -37.21 22.52
C LEU A 102 17.35 -37.64 22.47
N PHE A 103 17.06 -38.65 21.68
CA PHE A 103 15.73 -39.20 21.47
C PHE A 103 15.70 -40.67 21.87
N ALA A 104 15.53 -40.91 23.17
CA ALA A 104 15.47 -42.28 23.73
C ALA A 104 14.05 -42.83 23.57
N GLY A 105 13.93 -44.13 23.45
CA GLY A 105 12.70 -44.90 23.50
C GLY A 105 12.32 -45.32 24.92
N ASP A 106 11.68 -46.50 25.05
CA ASP A 106 11.11 -47.02 26.29
C ASP A 106 12.17 -47.48 27.32
N ASP A 107 13.44 -47.63 26.96
CA ASP A 107 14.49 -47.92 27.89
C ASP A 107 15.09 -46.64 28.52
N GLY A 108 14.60 -45.43 28.11
CA GLY A 108 14.95 -44.16 28.70
C GLY A 108 16.37 -43.70 28.46
N PHE A 109 16.85 -42.77 29.27
CA PHE A 109 18.21 -42.24 29.17
C PHE A 109 18.90 -42.18 30.54
N ASP A 110 20.21 -42.42 30.53
CA ASP A 110 21.13 -42.19 31.65
C ASP A 110 22.29 -41.30 31.21
N VAL A 111 22.21 -40.00 31.54
CA VAL A 111 23.18 -38.97 31.15
C VAL A 111 23.95 -38.55 32.40
N GLN A 112 25.27 -38.74 32.39
CA GLN A 112 26.15 -38.29 33.48
C GLN A 112 27.30 -37.44 32.89
N VAL A 113 27.30 -36.17 33.31
CA VAL A 113 28.25 -35.15 32.91
C VAL A 113 29.01 -34.65 34.11
N GLY A 114 30.30 -34.73 34.09
CA GLY A 114 31.15 -34.32 35.21
C GLY A 114 31.22 -32.83 35.46
N GLY A 115 31.07 -32.05 34.41
CA GLY A 115 31.13 -30.59 34.39
C GLY A 115 29.81 -29.93 33.95
N HIS A 116 29.90 -29.10 32.93
CA HIS A 116 28.77 -28.27 32.50
C HIS A 116 27.96 -28.91 31.37
N THR A 117 26.62 -28.79 31.47
CA THR A 117 25.73 -29.07 30.35
C THR A 117 25.12 -27.77 29.83
N ARG A 118 25.12 -27.60 28.50
CA ARG A 118 24.50 -26.48 27.80
C ARG A 118 23.51 -26.98 26.75
N LEU A 119 22.27 -26.47 26.78
CA LEU A 119 21.25 -26.74 25.78
C LEU A 119 20.89 -25.42 25.09
N THR A 120 21.08 -25.35 23.77
CA THR A 120 20.65 -24.22 22.95
C THR A 120 19.66 -24.72 21.89
N GLY A 121 18.36 -24.56 22.12
CA GLY A 121 17.33 -25.23 21.32
C GLY A 121 17.44 -26.75 21.37
N GLY A 122 18.22 -27.29 22.30
CA GLY A 122 18.54 -28.70 22.41
C GLY A 122 17.57 -29.42 23.36
N ILE A 123 17.27 -30.72 23.02
CA ILE A 123 16.31 -31.48 23.79
C ILE A 123 16.87 -32.87 24.19
N ILE A 124 16.50 -33.34 25.37
CA ILE A 124 16.74 -34.68 25.82
C ILE A 124 15.40 -35.32 26.19
N THR A 125 14.98 -36.32 25.43
CA THR A 125 13.63 -36.89 25.53
C THR A 125 13.68 -38.42 25.59
N SER A 126 12.60 -39.00 26.10
CA SER A 126 12.30 -40.42 26.08
C SER A 126 10.85 -40.71 25.74
N GLY A 127 10.49 -41.93 25.54
CA GLY A 127 9.11 -42.40 25.51
C GLY A 127 8.41 -42.24 26.87
N GLN A 128 7.08 -42.19 26.88
CA GLN A 128 6.29 -42.02 28.11
C GLN A 128 6.56 -43.18 29.11
N SER A 129 6.65 -44.41 28.64
CA SER A 129 6.86 -45.56 29.50
C SER A 129 8.17 -45.46 30.28
N ALA A 130 9.23 -44.90 29.68
CA ALA A 130 10.52 -44.72 30.36
C ALA A 130 10.40 -43.72 31.52
N GLU A 131 9.63 -42.63 31.42
CA GLU A 131 9.41 -41.68 32.50
C GLU A 131 8.55 -42.30 33.58
N ASP A 132 7.43 -42.95 33.23
CA ASP A 132 6.51 -43.60 34.17
C ASP A 132 7.19 -44.70 34.99
N GLU A 133 8.15 -45.44 34.40
CA GLU A 133 8.93 -46.46 35.09
C GLU A 133 10.21 -45.95 35.78
N GLY A 134 10.44 -44.61 35.74
CA GLY A 134 11.58 -43.98 36.40
C GLY A 134 12.95 -44.33 35.80
N LYS A 135 13.00 -44.73 34.52
CA LYS A 135 14.23 -45.12 33.81
C LYS A 135 15.14 -43.94 33.42
N ASN A 136 14.58 -42.72 33.46
CA ASN A 136 15.32 -41.52 33.06
C ASN A 136 16.16 -40.98 34.21
N ARG A 137 17.40 -40.65 33.91
CA ARG A 137 18.33 -39.99 34.80
C ARG A 137 19.19 -38.99 34.08
N PHE A 138 19.23 -37.75 34.58
CA PHE A 138 20.15 -36.74 34.12
C PHE A 138 20.94 -36.15 35.27
N GLN A 139 22.28 -36.20 35.17
CA GLN A 139 23.17 -35.65 36.21
C GLN A 139 24.27 -34.81 35.52
N THR A 140 24.50 -33.60 36.07
CA THR A 140 25.56 -32.68 35.61
C THR A 140 26.01 -31.81 36.79
N ALA A 141 27.21 -31.22 36.72
CA ALA A 141 27.62 -30.27 37.78
C ALA A 141 26.79 -28.99 37.67
N THR A 142 26.69 -28.38 36.48
CA THR A 142 25.89 -27.16 36.25
C THR A 142 25.15 -27.26 34.91
N LEU A 143 24.02 -26.56 34.77
CA LEU A 143 23.15 -26.57 33.62
C LEU A 143 22.79 -25.16 33.16
N THR A 144 22.95 -24.91 31.86
CA THR A 144 22.34 -23.73 31.22
C THR A 144 21.51 -24.16 30.02
N HIS A 145 20.39 -23.51 29.81
CA HIS A 145 19.55 -23.75 28.62
C HIS A 145 19.03 -22.44 28.06
N SER A 146 18.77 -22.41 26.77
CA SER A 146 18.16 -21.30 26.05
C SER A 146 17.36 -21.80 24.87
N ASP A 147 16.21 -21.22 24.67
CA ASP A 147 15.37 -21.48 23.52
C ASP A 147 15.89 -20.73 22.29
N ILE A 148 15.49 -21.18 21.10
CA ILE A 148 15.80 -20.52 19.82
C ILE A 148 14.49 -19.95 19.26
N GLN A 149 14.51 -18.66 18.95
CA GLN A 149 13.39 -18.02 18.25
C GLN A 149 13.49 -18.29 16.75
N ASN A 150 12.41 -18.84 16.18
CA ASN A 150 12.25 -19.00 14.75
C ASN A 150 11.30 -17.92 14.21
N TYR A 151 11.59 -17.44 13.00
CA TYR A 151 10.69 -16.53 12.32
C TYR A 151 10.82 -16.66 10.81
N SER A 152 9.75 -16.36 10.13
CA SER A 152 9.68 -16.26 8.67
C SER A 152 8.79 -15.08 8.33
N ARG A 153 9.33 -14.08 7.68
CA ARG A 153 8.60 -12.87 7.35
C ARG A 153 9.03 -12.33 6.00
N TYR A 154 8.09 -11.74 5.30
CA TYR A 154 8.40 -10.93 4.13
C TYR A 154 7.49 -9.70 4.08
N GLU A 155 7.97 -8.69 3.40
CA GLU A 155 7.26 -7.48 3.04
C GLU A 155 7.60 -7.09 1.60
N GLY A 156 6.60 -6.74 0.84
CA GLY A 156 6.71 -6.26 -0.51
C GLY A 156 5.85 -5.01 -0.73
N GLU A 157 6.41 -4.05 -1.45
CA GLU A 157 5.72 -2.85 -1.86
C GLU A 157 6.00 -2.57 -3.34
N SER A 158 4.99 -2.12 -4.05
CA SER A 158 5.08 -1.68 -5.44
C SER A 158 4.35 -0.37 -5.64
N PHE A 159 4.94 0.49 -6.45
CA PHE A 159 4.41 1.81 -6.74
C PHE A 159 4.62 2.11 -8.23
N GLY A 160 3.65 2.77 -8.85
CA GLY A 160 3.72 3.14 -10.24
C GLY A 160 3.11 4.51 -10.53
N LEU A 161 3.72 5.23 -11.47
CA LEU A 161 3.22 6.48 -12.02
C LEU A 161 3.15 6.33 -13.53
N GLY A 162 2.05 6.76 -14.14
CA GLY A 162 1.91 6.90 -15.57
C GLY A 162 1.49 8.32 -15.95
N ALA A 163 2.05 8.84 -17.01
CA ALA A 163 1.61 10.10 -17.59
C ALA A 163 1.55 9.98 -19.12
N ASN A 164 0.53 10.55 -19.70
CA ASN A 164 0.33 10.59 -21.15
C ASN A 164 -0.16 11.97 -21.58
N VAL A 165 0.46 12.51 -22.61
CA VAL A 165 0.03 13.74 -23.27
C VAL A 165 -0.14 13.44 -24.75
N ALA A 166 -1.28 13.79 -25.30
CA ALA A 166 -1.58 13.63 -26.71
C ALA A 166 -1.98 14.97 -27.34
N VAL A 167 -1.41 15.28 -28.47
CA VAL A 167 -1.75 16.44 -29.28
C VAL A 167 -2.29 15.93 -30.63
N SER A 168 -3.54 16.25 -30.92
CA SER A 168 -4.17 15.89 -32.19
C SER A 168 -3.48 16.60 -33.34
N GLY A 169 -3.23 15.90 -34.43
CA GLY A 169 -2.77 16.51 -35.70
C GLY A 169 -3.81 17.37 -36.42
N LYS A 170 -5.03 17.45 -35.86
CA LYS A 170 -6.02 18.37 -36.33
C LYS A 170 -5.65 19.77 -35.87
N THR A 171 -4.97 20.55 -36.70
CA THR A 171 -4.70 21.95 -36.44
C THR A 171 -5.99 22.71 -36.28
N LEU A 172 -6.04 23.56 -35.27
CA LEU A 172 -7.10 24.51 -34.98
C LEU A 172 -7.54 25.22 -36.26
N GLY A 173 -8.82 25.08 -36.64
CA GLY A 173 -9.40 25.76 -37.81
C GLY A 173 -9.34 25.00 -39.12
N GLN A 174 -8.74 23.81 -39.21
CA GLN A 174 -8.84 23.00 -40.45
C GLN A 174 -10.07 22.09 -40.38
N SER A 175 -11.02 22.36 -41.26
CA SER A 175 -12.15 21.47 -41.53
C SER A 175 -11.67 20.10 -42.00
N ALA A 176 -12.52 19.07 -41.81
CA ALA A 176 -12.25 17.68 -42.21
C ALA A 176 -11.87 17.45 -43.67
N GLN A 177 -11.89 18.49 -44.51
CA GLN A 177 -11.56 18.44 -45.92
C GLN A 177 -10.05 18.49 -46.25
N ASN A 178 -9.20 18.86 -45.27
CA ASN A 178 -7.75 18.94 -45.44
C ASN A 178 -7.01 17.82 -44.74
N LYS A 179 -7.49 16.58 -44.78
CA LYS A 179 -6.66 15.41 -44.41
C LYS A 179 -5.51 15.31 -45.41
N PRO A 180 -4.25 15.16 -44.97
CA PRO A 180 -3.17 14.81 -45.87
C PRO A 180 -3.59 13.57 -46.67
N GLN A 181 -3.47 13.62 -47.97
CA GLN A 181 -3.77 12.48 -48.87
C GLN A 181 -2.75 11.34 -48.74
N ASP A 182 -1.81 11.46 -47.82
CA ASP A 182 -0.79 10.44 -47.66
C ASP A 182 -1.34 9.29 -46.79
N LYS A 183 -1.62 8.18 -47.49
CA LYS A 183 -2.18 6.95 -46.91
C LYS A 183 -1.27 6.26 -45.87
N HIS A 184 -0.06 6.76 -45.69
CA HIS A 184 0.95 6.20 -44.80
C HIS A 184 1.04 6.93 -43.44
N LEU A 185 0.36 8.07 -43.26
CA LEU A 185 0.32 8.80 -42.01
C LEU A 185 -0.91 8.40 -41.21
N THR A 186 -0.73 7.52 -40.22
CA THR A 186 -1.77 7.19 -39.24
C THR A 186 -1.93 8.33 -38.25
N SER A 187 -3.18 8.65 -37.87
CA SER A 187 -3.46 9.59 -36.79
C SER A 187 -2.91 9.05 -35.49
N VAL A 188 -2.00 9.78 -34.85
CA VAL A 188 -1.38 9.41 -33.56
C VAL A 188 -2.34 9.64 -32.40
N ALA A 189 -3.19 10.67 -32.53
CA ALA A 189 -4.23 10.97 -31.57
C ALA A 189 -5.41 11.67 -32.25
N ASP A 190 -6.61 11.25 -31.95
CA ASP A 190 -7.83 11.88 -32.45
C ASP A 190 -8.20 13.16 -31.73
N LYS A 191 -7.73 13.33 -30.48
CA LYS A 191 -8.02 14.45 -29.59
C LYS A 191 -6.78 14.86 -28.81
N ASN A 192 -6.71 16.16 -28.45
CA ASN A 192 -5.78 16.64 -27.45
C ASN A 192 -6.21 16.07 -26.08
N GLY A 193 -5.24 15.68 -25.29
CA GLY A 193 -5.52 15.17 -23.95
C GLY A 193 -4.26 14.97 -23.14
N ALA A 194 -4.41 15.01 -21.83
CA ALA A 194 -3.40 14.59 -20.89
C ALA A 194 -4.07 13.66 -19.86
N SER A 195 -3.37 12.66 -19.43
CA SER A 195 -3.83 11.76 -18.36
C SER A 195 -2.66 11.34 -17.48
N SER A 196 -2.93 11.11 -16.22
CA SER A 196 -2.00 10.50 -15.29
C SER A 196 -2.68 9.36 -14.55
N SER A 197 -1.86 8.43 -14.07
CA SER A 197 -2.33 7.32 -13.26
C SER A 197 -1.31 7.01 -12.18
N VAL A 198 -1.79 6.60 -11.02
CA VAL A 198 -0.95 6.23 -9.87
C VAL A 198 -1.45 4.90 -9.36
N GLY A 199 -0.54 3.96 -9.13
CA GLY A 199 -0.87 2.64 -8.63
C GLY A 199 0.01 2.22 -7.46
N TYR A 200 -0.55 1.35 -6.62
CA TYR A 200 0.11 0.82 -5.43
C TYR A 200 -0.24 -0.65 -5.25
N GLY A 201 0.71 -1.42 -4.72
CA GLY A 201 0.51 -2.78 -4.29
C GLY A 201 1.36 -3.10 -3.07
N SER A 202 0.85 -3.91 -2.17
CA SER A 202 1.58 -4.39 -0.99
C SER A 202 1.21 -5.83 -0.68
N ASP A 203 2.19 -6.60 -0.22
CA ASP A 203 2.00 -7.98 0.24
C ASP A 203 2.96 -8.26 1.39
N SER A 204 2.50 -8.95 2.42
CA SER A 204 3.32 -9.30 3.57
C SER A 204 2.77 -10.52 4.31
N ASP A 205 3.67 -11.33 4.86
CA ASP A 205 3.32 -12.41 5.80
C ASP A 205 4.39 -12.50 6.90
N SER A 206 3.99 -12.94 8.08
CA SER A 206 4.86 -13.11 9.22
C SER A 206 4.44 -14.28 10.07
N GLN A 207 5.38 -15.16 10.38
CA GLN A 207 5.22 -16.29 11.27
C GLN A 207 6.35 -16.31 12.29
N SER A 208 6.07 -16.77 13.50
CA SER A 208 7.07 -16.97 14.54
C SER A 208 6.76 -18.22 15.36
N SER A 209 7.81 -18.84 15.88
CA SER A 209 7.72 -19.99 16.80
C SER A 209 8.95 -20.05 17.69
N ILE A 210 8.99 -21.01 18.60
CA ILE A 210 10.11 -21.22 19.50
C ILE A 210 10.50 -22.69 19.47
N THR A 211 11.79 -22.96 19.23
CA THR A 211 12.41 -24.27 19.48
C THR A 211 12.85 -24.30 20.94
N LYS A 212 12.11 -25.03 21.76
CA LYS A 212 12.34 -25.09 23.21
C LYS A 212 13.50 -26.01 23.56
N SER A 213 14.34 -25.58 24.50
CA SER A 213 15.32 -26.44 25.15
C SER A 213 14.71 -27.15 26.35
N GLY A 214 15.08 -28.41 26.59
CA GLY A 214 14.57 -29.05 27.79
C GLY A 214 15.03 -30.49 27.97
N ILE A 215 14.69 -31.06 29.12
CA ILE A 215 14.95 -32.43 29.52
C ILE A 215 13.65 -33.07 30.00
N ASN A 216 13.24 -34.14 29.37
CA ASN A 216 11.99 -34.84 29.67
C ASN A 216 12.17 -35.81 30.84
N THR A 217 12.52 -35.31 32.01
CA THR A 217 12.47 -36.07 33.27
C THR A 217 12.42 -35.12 34.48
N ARG A 218 11.85 -35.56 35.55
CA ARG A 218 11.94 -34.86 36.87
C ARG A 218 13.20 -35.31 37.65
N ASN A 219 13.91 -36.35 37.22
CA ASN A 219 15.14 -36.82 37.80
C ASN A 219 16.37 -36.08 37.24
N ILE A 220 16.40 -34.77 37.48
CA ILE A 220 17.50 -33.88 37.11
C ILE A 220 18.32 -33.57 38.34
N ILE A 221 19.58 -33.97 38.36
CA ILE A 221 20.50 -33.83 39.50
C ILE A 221 21.64 -32.88 39.11
N LEU A 222 21.73 -31.72 39.77
CA LEU A 222 22.85 -30.81 39.63
C LEU A 222 23.70 -30.89 40.90
N THR A 223 25.01 -31.05 40.71
CA THR A 223 25.92 -31.39 41.85
C THR A 223 26.76 -30.23 42.36
N ASP A 224 26.76 -29.08 41.66
CA ASP A 224 27.51 -27.86 42.01
C ASP A 224 26.56 -26.66 42.17
N GLU A 225 26.08 -26.50 43.39
CA GLU A 225 25.16 -25.38 43.75
C GLU A 225 25.82 -24.00 43.56
N ALA A 226 27.07 -23.86 44.01
CA ALA A 226 27.78 -22.60 43.95
C ALA A 226 28.09 -22.20 42.46
N GLY A 227 28.54 -23.16 41.68
CA GLY A 227 28.81 -22.96 40.27
C GLY A 227 27.51 -22.65 39.48
N GLN A 228 26.39 -23.30 39.83
CA GLN A 228 25.09 -23.05 39.22
C GLN A 228 24.61 -21.63 39.51
N LEU A 229 24.65 -21.24 40.77
CA LEU A 229 24.27 -19.88 41.18
C LEU A 229 25.11 -18.81 40.53
N ALA A 230 26.44 -19.02 40.44
CA ALA A 230 27.35 -18.10 39.78
C ALA A 230 27.08 -17.94 38.25
N LYS A 231 26.63 -19.01 37.57
CA LYS A 231 26.36 -19.01 36.12
C LYS A 231 25.00 -18.39 35.76
N THR A 232 23.98 -18.61 36.60
CA THR A 232 22.59 -18.35 36.21
C THR A 232 21.84 -17.40 37.15
N GLY A 233 22.38 -17.13 38.33
CA GLY A 233 21.71 -16.34 39.36
C GLY A 233 20.65 -17.11 40.15
N TYR A 234 20.49 -18.41 39.91
CA TYR A 234 19.57 -19.28 40.68
C TYR A 234 20.18 -20.65 40.94
N GLY A 235 19.75 -21.30 42.05
CA GLY A 235 20.30 -22.57 42.51
C GLY A 235 19.86 -23.79 41.68
N THR A 236 20.38 -24.97 42.08
CA THR A 236 20.22 -26.23 41.37
C THR A 236 18.76 -26.66 41.24
N ASP A 237 17.92 -26.53 42.30
CA ASP A 237 16.52 -26.93 42.26
C ASP A 237 15.72 -26.09 41.25
N LYS A 238 15.97 -24.79 41.22
CA LYS A 238 15.34 -23.90 40.25
C LYS A 238 15.80 -24.16 38.82
N ALA A 239 17.09 -24.44 38.64
CA ALA A 239 17.63 -24.80 37.34
C ALA A 239 17.01 -26.10 36.77
N ALA A 240 16.90 -27.14 37.63
CA ALA A 240 16.24 -28.39 37.25
C ALA A 240 14.75 -28.16 36.88
N GLN A 241 14.04 -27.36 37.66
CA GLN A 241 12.64 -27.01 37.37
C GLN A 241 12.47 -26.30 36.03
N LEU A 242 13.34 -25.34 35.71
CA LEU A 242 13.29 -24.57 34.47
C LEU A 242 13.70 -25.39 33.25
N ALA A 243 14.57 -26.37 33.42
CA ALA A 243 15.01 -27.25 32.35
C ALA A 243 14.04 -28.40 32.01
N TYR A 244 13.07 -28.65 32.91
CA TYR A 244 12.07 -29.69 32.68
C TYR A 244 11.17 -29.34 31.49
N THR A 245 10.91 -30.33 30.63
CA THR A 245 9.90 -30.27 29.56
C THR A 245 9.05 -31.55 29.57
N ASP A 246 7.83 -31.46 29.14
CA ASP A 246 6.90 -32.57 28.91
C ASP A 246 6.95 -33.12 27.47
N ILE A 247 7.82 -32.56 26.62
CA ILE A 247 8.00 -33.02 25.24
C ILE A 247 8.62 -34.42 25.24
N ARG A 248 7.98 -35.36 24.57
CA ARG A 248 8.41 -36.76 24.45
C ARG A 248 9.06 -37.02 23.12
N THR A 249 9.78 -38.14 23.00
CA THR A 249 10.43 -38.53 21.74
C THR A 249 9.45 -38.65 20.58
N GLU A 250 8.26 -39.18 20.80
CA GLU A 250 7.20 -39.33 19.81
C GLU A 250 6.62 -38.00 19.33
N ASP A 251 6.62 -36.96 20.16
CA ASP A 251 6.02 -35.65 19.85
C ASP A 251 7.07 -34.60 19.45
N ALA A 252 8.35 -34.86 19.70
CA ALA A 252 9.42 -33.87 19.56
C ALA A 252 9.50 -33.25 18.16
N GLY A 253 9.25 -34.04 17.13
CA GLY A 253 9.24 -33.54 15.75
C GLY A 253 8.16 -32.51 15.47
N GLN A 254 6.96 -32.72 16.03
CA GLN A 254 5.82 -31.79 15.87
C GLN A 254 5.98 -30.56 16.75
N GLN A 255 6.61 -30.73 17.92
CA GLN A 255 6.81 -29.64 18.91
C GLN A 255 8.15 -28.91 18.74
N SER A 256 8.94 -29.23 17.72
CA SER A 256 10.26 -28.63 17.46
C SER A 256 10.19 -27.11 17.18
N GLY A 257 9.01 -26.59 16.84
CA GLY A 257 8.84 -25.20 16.45
C GLY A 257 9.35 -24.87 15.04
N SER A 258 9.58 -25.88 14.20
CA SER A 258 10.01 -25.68 12.82
C SER A 258 8.98 -24.87 12.01
N LEU A 259 9.44 -23.89 11.24
CA LEU A 259 8.66 -23.10 10.32
C LEU A 259 9.02 -23.43 8.88
N LYS A 260 8.01 -23.49 8.03
CA LYS A 260 8.22 -23.56 6.58
C LYS A 260 8.44 -22.17 6.01
N ASN A 261 9.47 -22.02 5.19
CA ASN A 261 9.61 -20.82 4.39
C ASN A 261 8.49 -20.79 3.33
N ARG A 262 7.56 -19.86 3.47
CA ARG A 262 6.44 -19.67 2.53
C ARG A 262 6.69 -18.59 1.50
N PHE A 263 7.81 -17.90 1.62
CA PHE A 263 8.16 -16.83 0.69
C PHE A 263 8.48 -17.39 -0.69
N ASP A 264 7.83 -16.83 -1.70
CA ASP A 264 8.04 -17.09 -3.12
C ASP A 264 8.16 -15.74 -3.82
N ALA A 265 9.36 -15.42 -4.29
CA ALA A 265 9.69 -14.14 -4.87
C ALA A 265 8.85 -13.80 -6.11
N ASP A 266 8.63 -14.80 -6.99
CA ASP A 266 7.89 -14.60 -8.23
C ASP A 266 6.40 -14.39 -7.96
N LYS A 267 5.85 -15.11 -6.98
CA LYS A 267 4.47 -14.96 -6.55
C LYS A 267 4.24 -13.59 -5.94
N VAL A 268 5.08 -13.17 -4.99
CA VAL A 268 4.98 -11.84 -4.35
C VAL A 268 5.13 -10.73 -5.39
N GLN A 269 6.11 -10.82 -6.30
CA GLN A 269 6.29 -9.83 -7.36
C GLN A 269 5.06 -9.75 -8.27
N SER A 270 4.49 -10.89 -8.65
CA SER A 270 3.30 -10.95 -9.52
C SER A 270 2.08 -10.35 -8.83
N GLU A 271 1.91 -10.60 -7.53
CA GLU A 271 0.83 -10.03 -6.73
C GLU A 271 0.98 -8.50 -6.61
N LEU A 272 2.18 -8.01 -6.32
CA LEU A 272 2.48 -6.58 -6.27
C LEU A 272 2.22 -5.89 -7.61
N ASP A 273 2.60 -6.51 -8.72
CA ASP A 273 2.38 -5.96 -10.06
C ASP A 273 0.89 -5.95 -10.43
N LEU A 274 0.16 -7.02 -10.05
CA LEU A 274 -1.29 -7.08 -10.25
C LEU A 274 -2.01 -5.99 -9.46
N GLN A 275 -1.73 -5.86 -8.16
CA GLN A 275 -2.35 -4.85 -7.30
C GLN A 275 -2.02 -3.44 -7.79
N ARG A 276 -0.77 -3.16 -8.14
CA ARG A 276 -0.37 -1.87 -8.71
C ARG A 276 -1.14 -1.55 -9.98
N ASN A 277 -1.25 -2.49 -10.92
CA ASN A 277 -1.95 -2.28 -12.18
C ASN A 277 -3.45 -2.09 -11.98
N VAL A 278 -4.07 -2.88 -11.09
CA VAL A 278 -5.49 -2.73 -10.75
C VAL A 278 -5.74 -1.37 -10.10
N SER A 279 -4.90 -0.97 -9.12
CA SER A 279 -5.06 0.33 -8.45
C SER A 279 -4.83 1.52 -9.40
N GLN A 280 -3.92 1.41 -10.36
CA GLN A 280 -3.75 2.42 -11.42
C GLN A 280 -5.00 2.61 -12.28
N GLN A 281 -5.76 1.55 -12.51
CA GLN A 281 -6.99 1.62 -13.31
C GLN A 281 -8.20 2.00 -12.45
N PHE A 282 -8.28 1.51 -11.23
CA PHE A 282 -9.43 1.72 -10.34
C PHE A 282 -9.40 3.06 -9.60
N ALA A 283 -8.23 3.54 -9.19
CA ALA A 283 -8.10 4.76 -8.41
C ALA A 283 -8.72 6.00 -9.10
N PRO A 284 -8.54 6.23 -10.42
CA PRO A 284 -9.22 7.30 -11.13
C PRO A 284 -10.75 7.21 -11.03
N VAL A 285 -11.31 6.02 -11.26
CA VAL A 285 -12.77 5.79 -11.22
C VAL A 285 -13.33 6.02 -9.82
N ALA A 286 -12.64 5.51 -8.80
CA ALA A 286 -13.07 5.68 -7.40
C ALA A 286 -13.04 7.16 -6.97
N ALA A 287 -11.99 7.90 -7.34
CA ALA A 287 -11.88 9.32 -7.01
C ALA A 287 -12.92 10.18 -7.75
N GLN A 288 -13.22 9.86 -9.02
CA GLN A 288 -14.34 10.51 -9.76
C GLN A 288 -15.68 10.25 -9.08
N THR A 289 -15.91 9.01 -8.62
CA THR A 289 -17.13 8.65 -7.88
C THR A 289 -17.25 9.46 -6.58
N VAL A 290 -16.15 9.65 -5.84
CA VAL A 290 -16.11 10.50 -4.64
C VAL A 290 -16.47 11.95 -4.98
N ALA A 291 -15.85 12.52 -6.01
CA ALA A 291 -16.12 13.89 -6.44
C ALA A 291 -17.60 14.07 -6.83
N TRP A 292 -18.13 13.16 -7.66
CA TRP A 292 -19.54 13.17 -8.04
C TRP A 292 -20.48 13.03 -6.84
N THR A 293 -20.16 12.13 -5.90
CA THR A 293 -20.95 11.93 -4.69
C THR A 293 -20.97 13.20 -3.82
N ALA A 294 -19.79 13.81 -3.61
CA ALA A 294 -19.69 15.04 -2.86
C ALA A 294 -20.46 16.19 -3.50
N ASP A 295 -20.40 16.33 -4.84
CA ASP A 295 -21.15 17.34 -5.59
C ASP A 295 -22.66 17.14 -5.46
N LYS A 296 -23.12 15.89 -5.42
CA LYS A 296 -24.54 15.56 -5.19
C LYS A 296 -24.97 15.86 -3.75
N LEU A 297 -24.16 15.45 -2.76
CA LEU A 297 -24.46 15.68 -1.34
C LEU A 297 -24.44 17.17 -0.99
N GLY A 298 -23.53 17.93 -1.58
CA GLY A 298 -23.39 19.36 -1.34
C GLY A 298 -24.30 20.24 -2.17
N ASN A 299 -25.04 19.65 -3.11
CA ASN A 299 -25.84 20.41 -4.10
C ASN A 299 -25.03 21.54 -4.77
N ILE A 300 -23.73 21.29 -4.98
CA ILE A 300 -22.70 22.27 -5.32
C ILE A 300 -23.09 23.07 -6.56
N GLN A 301 -23.48 22.37 -7.63
CA GLN A 301 -23.86 23.03 -8.89
C GLN A 301 -25.02 24.00 -8.75
N ASN A 302 -26.04 23.66 -7.95
CA ASN A 302 -27.18 24.57 -7.76
C ASN A 302 -26.78 25.75 -6.88
N TYR A 303 -25.97 25.53 -5.84
CA TYR A 303 -25.48 26.63 -5.01
C TYR A 303 -24.69 27.66 -5.83
N GLU A 304 -23.76 27.20 -6.66
CA GLU A 304 -22.94 28.03 -7.54
C GLU A 304 -23.75 28.73 -8.61
N ARG A 305 -24.75 28.05 -9.21
CA ARG A 305 -25.68 28.66 -10.15
C ARG A 305 -26.47 29.81 -9.52
N ILE A 306 -26.93 29.65 -8.27
CA ILE A 306 -27.65 30.70 -7.55
C ILE A 306 -26.72 31.87 -7.21
N GLN A 307 -25.47 31.63 -6.84
CA GLN A 307 -24.46 32.68 -6.65
C GLN A 307 -24.28 33.52 -7.93
N ILE A 308 -24.13 32.84 -9.07
CA ILE A 308 -23.97 33.49 -10.38
C ILE A 308 -25.23 34.24 -10.76
N ALA A 309 -26.40 33.61 -10.59
CA ALA A 309 -27.67 34.27 -10.87
C ALA A 309 -27.86 35.56 -10.03
N LYS A 310 -27.51 35.51 -8.75
CA LYS A 310 -27.52 36.69 -7.87
C LYS A 310 -26.58 37.78 -8.38
N ALA A 311 -25.34 37.44 -8.76
CA ALA A 311 -24.39 38.40 -9.30
C ALA A 311 -24.93 39.08 -10.58
N ASN A 312 -25.56 38.32 -11.48
CA ASN A 312 -26.18 38.83 -12.68
C ASN A 312 -27.40 39.75 -12.37
N LEU A 313 -28.22 39.38 -11.37
CA LEU A 313 -29.35 40.23 -10.93
C LEU A 313 -28.85 41.54 -10.32
N GLN A 314 -27.78 41.52 -9.54
CA GLN A 314 -27.15 42.71 -8.97
C GLN A 314 -26.59 43.64 -10.06
N GLU A 315 -26.03 43.08 -11.13
CA GLU A 315 -25.56 43.85 -12.28
C GLU A 315 -26.75 44.53 -13.03
N GLN A 316 -27.81 43.75 -13.30
CA GLN A 316 -29.02 44.29 -13.91
C GLN A 316 -29.67 45.36 -13.05
N LEU A 317 -29.62 45.24 -11.73
CA LEU A 317 -30.17 46.25 -10.80
C LEU A 317 -29.45 47.59 -10.92
N LYS A 318 -28.13 47.61 -11.23
CA LYS A 318 -27.36 48.84 -11.43
C LYS A 318 -27.83 49.63 -12.66
N ASP A 319 -28.26 48.92 -13.70
CA ASP A 319 -28.68 49.50 -14.97
C ASP A 319 -30.22 49.78 -15.04
N ALA A 320 -30.97 49.31 -14.06
CA ALA A 320 -32.44 49.43 -14.03
C ALA A 320 -32.87 50.82 -13.69
N GLN A 321 -33.82 51.39 -14.50
CA GLN A 321 -34.40 52.72 -14.30
C GLN A 321 -35.88 52.68 -13.95
N ASN A 322 -36.54 51.55 -14.21
CA ASN A 322 -37.98 51.41 -13.94
C ASN A 322 -38.20 50.91 -12.50
N PRO A 323 -39.03 51.61 -11.67
CA PRO A 323 -39.30 51.24 -10.28
C PRO A 323 -39.85 49.84 -10.09
N GLU A 324 -40.75 49.38 -10.99
CA GLU A 324 -41.30 48.01 -10.93
C GLU A 324 -40.24 46.95 -11.20
N GLN A 325 -39.37 47.20 -12.19
CA GLN A 325 -38.23 46.33 -12.50
C GLN A 325 -37.23 46.29 -11.34
N ILE A 326 -36.95 47.42 -10.72
CA ILE A 326 -36.07 47.51 -9.54
C ILE A 326 -36.61 46.63 -8.39
N ALA A 327 -37.93 46.77 -8.09
CA ALA A 327 -38.58 46.02 -7.03
C ALA A 327 -38.52 44.48 -7.31
N GLN A 328 -38.78 44.07 -8.56
CA GLN A 328 -38.69 42.65 -8.96
C GLN A 328 -37.27 42.10 -8.84
N LEU A 329 -36.24 42.83 -9.29
CA LEU A 329 -34.84 42.43 -9.19
C LEU A 329 -34.41 42.33 -7.71
N GLN A 330 -34.78 43.27 -6.88
CA GLN A 330 -34.54 43.26 -5.44
C GLN A 330 -35.16 42.00 -4.77
N GLN A 331 -36.40 41.70 -5.11
CA GLN A 331 -37.09 40.52 -4.57
C GLN A 331 -36.37 39.22 -4.99
N GLN A 332 -35.93 39.10 -6.25
CA GLN A 332 -35.20 37.95 -6.73
C GLN A 332 -33.81 37.79 -6.04
N ILE A 333 -33.13 38.93 -5.77
CA ILE A 333 -31.87 38.96 -5.02
C ILE A 333 -32.08 38.44 -3.60
N VAL A 334 -33.15 38.90 -2.90
CA VAL A 334 -33.50 38.42 -1.55
C VAL A 334 -33.75 36.91 -1.52
N LEU A 335 -34.46 36.36 -2.49
CA LEU A 335 -34.72 34.93 -2.59
C LEU A 335 -33.41 34.14 -2.85
N ALA A 336 -32.51 34.66 -3.68
CA ALA A 336 -31.20 34.09 -3.90
C ALA A 336 -30.34 34.12 -2.63
N ASP A 337 -30.37 35.23 -1.87
CA ASP A 337 -29.66 35.34 -0.59
C ASP A 337 -30.14 34.34 0.45
N GLN A 338 -31.47 34.18 0.55
CA GLN A 338 -32.03 33.19 1.45
C GLN A 338 -31.63 31.78 1.09
N TYR A 339 -31.71 31.39 -0.20
CA TYR A 339 -31.27 30.09 -0.65
C TYR A 339 -29.78 29.81 -0.32
N LEU A 340 -28.92 30.79 -0.60
CA LEU A 340 -27.47 30.67 -0.33
C LEU A 340 -27.19 30.56 1.17
N SER A 341 -27.92 31.30 2.00
CA SER A 341 -27.80 31.22 3.47
C SER A 341 -28.22 29.85 3.99
N ASP A 342 -29.34 29.31 3.51
CA ASP A 342 -29.91 28.06 3.97
C ASP A 342 -29.04 26.86 3.62
N HIS A 343 -28.31 26.90 2.48
CA HIS A 343 -27.46 25.81 1.98
C HIS A 343 -25.96 26.05 2.17
N GLN A 344 -25.55 27.12 2.83
CA GLN A 344 -24.12 27.47 2.98
C GLN A 344 -23.32 26.42 3.73
N THR A 345 -23.87 25.83 4.78
CA THR A 345 -23.19 24.80 5.59
C THR A 345 -22.98 23.53 4.79
N GLU A 346 -23.97 23.09 4.05
CA GLU A 346 -23.93 21.93 3.18
C GLU A 346 -22.89 22.12 2.07
N TYR A 347 -22.95 23.24 1.35
CA TYR A 347 -21.97 23.64 0.35
C TYR A 347 -20.54 23.62 0.91
N ASN A 348 -20.29 24.27 2.05
CA ASN A 348 -18.96 24.34 2.66
C ASN A 348 -18.44 22.97 3.12
N THR A 349 -19.31 22.04 3.46
CA THR A 349 -18.94 20.68 3.85
C THR A 349 -18.45 19.85 2.66
N TRP A 350 -19.07 20.02 1.51
CA TRP A 350 -18.90 19.14 0.35
C TRP A 350 -18.16 19.77 -0.84
N LYS A 351 -17.97 21.10 -0.87
CA LYS A 351 -17.16 21.77 -1.90
C LYS A 351 -15.71 21.30 -1.87
N GLU A 352 -14.94 21.69 -2.87
CA GLU A 352 -13.48 21.46 -2.89
C GLU A 352 -12.82 22.00 -1.61
N GLY A 353 -11.96 21.19 -0.99
CA GLY A 353 -11.37 21.50 0.33
C GLY A 353 -12.33 21.38 1.51
N GLY A 354 -13.56 20.93 1.32
CA GLY A 354 -14.52 20.69 2.40
C GLY A 354 -14.24 19.40 3.17
N LEU A 355 -14.57 19.41 4.48
CA LEU A 355 -14.30 18.27 5.37
C LEU A 355 -15.05 17.00 4.97
N GLY A 356 -16.29 17.09 4.49
CA GLY A 356 -17.08 15.94 4.04
C GLY A 356 -16.45 15.27 2.82
N ARG A 357 -16.02 16.08 1.83
CA ARG A 357 -15.30 15.59 0.65
C ARG A 357 -13.97 14.93 1.01
N ALA A 358 -13.20 15.54 1.93
CA ALA A 358 -11.96 14.98 2.43
C ALA A 358 -12.16 13.63 3.13
N ALA A 359 -13.25 13.47 3.88
CA ALA A 359 -13.59 12.20 4.54
C ALA A 359 -13.91 11.08 3.52
N LEU A 360 -14.60 11.40 2.41
CA LEU A 360 -14.83 10.43 1.33
C LEU A 360 -13.50 10.01 0.65
N HIS A 361 -12.62 10.96 0.33
CA HIS A 361 -11.29 10.65 -0.22
C HIS A 361 -10.44 9.84 0.75
N ALA A 362 -10.50 10.14 2.06
CA ALA A 362 -9.83 9.35 3.08
C ALA A 362 -10.32 7.89 3.10
N GLY A 363 -11.63 7.68 2.98
CA GLY A 363 -12.20 6.33 2.89
C GLY A 363 -11.71 5.56 1.67
N VAL A 364 -11.67 6.20 0.50
CA VAL A 364 -11.12 5.60 -0.73
C VAL A 364 -9.61 5.36 -0.59
N GLY A 365 -8.86 6.30 -0.01
CA GLY A 365 -7.43 6.13 0.25
C GLY A 365 -7.12 4.91 1.12
N ALA A 366 -7.89 4.70 2.19
CA ALA A 366 -7.78 3.52 3.05
C ALA A 366 -8.07 2.23 2.28
N LEU A 367 -9.12 2.21 1.45
CA LEU A 367 -9.48 1.04 0.63
C LEU A 367 -8.40 0.70 -0.40
N LEU A 368 -7.77 1.71 -1.02
CA LEU A 368 -6.74 1.52 -2.03
C LEU A 368 -5.41 1.01 -1.45
N THR A 369 -5.05 1.45 -0.26
CA THR A 369 -3.77 1.13 0.37
C THR A 369 -3.88 0.04 1.43
N GLY A 370 -5.09 -0.25 1.89
CA GLY A 370 -5.35 -1.21 2.96
C GLY A 370 -4.92 -0.72 4.36
N ASP A 371 -4.58 0.56 4.53
CA ASP A 371 -4.11 1.11 5.79
C ASP A 371 -4.63 2.53 6.11
N ALA A 372 -4.44 2.95 7.36
CA ALA A 372 -4.83 4.28 7.83
C ALA A 372 -3.95 5.41 7.26
N GLN A 373 -2.73 5.11 6.82
CA GLN A 373 -1.81 6.11 6.25
C GLN A 373 -2.30 6.58 4.89
N GLY A 374 -2.87 5.67 4.08
CA GLY A 374 -3.56 6.01 2.84
C GLY A 374 -4.76 6.92 3.06
N ALA A 375 -5.55 6.67 4.12
CA ALA A 375 -6.65 7.55 4.51
C ALA A 375 -6.17 8.97 4.86
N VAL A 376 -5.11 9.09 5.66
CA VAL A 376 -4.52 10.39 6.03
C VAL A 376 -3.98 11.10 4.79
N GLY A 377 -3.24 10.41 3.92
CA GLY A 377 -2.69 10.98 2.69
C GLY A 377 -3.76 11.52 1.75
N ALA A 378 -4.81 10.75 1.47
CA ALA A 378 -5.89 11.17 0.59
C ALA A 378 -6.75 12.30 1.18
N GLY A 379 -7.07 12.22 2.47
CA GLY A 379 -7.87 13.23 3.16
C GLY A 379 -7.17 14.60 3.21
N THR A 380 -5.89 14.64 3.56
CA THR A 380 -5.11 15.89 3.64
C THR A 380 -4.84 16.50 2.27
N SER A 381 -4.59 15.68 1.25
CA SER A 381 -4.45 16.18 -0.12
C SER A 381 -5.75 16.77 -0.64
N SER A 382 -6.90 16.18 -0.33
CA SER A 382 -8.21 16.73 -0.67
C SER A 382 -8.46 18.10 -0.01
N LEU A 383 -8.02 18.30 1.23
CA LEU A 383 -8.10 19.59 1.92
C LEU A 383 -7.19 20.66 1.30
N ALA A 384 -6.03 20.25 0.78
CA ALA A 384 -5.03 21.14 0.18
C ALA A 384 -5.30 21.44 -1.30
N ALA A 385 -6.19 20.72 -1.96
CA ALA A 385 -6.44 20.83 -3.40
C ALA A 385 -6.70 22.28 -3.89
N PRO A 386 -7.47 23.14 -3.20
CA PRO A 386 -7.65 24.52 -3.64
C PRO A 386 -6.35 25.33 -3.75
N TYR A 387 -5.34 25.03 -2.90
CA TYR A 387 -4.05 25.72 -2.94
C TYR A 387 -3.17 25.18 -4.07
N LEU A 388 -3.18 23.87 -4.30
CA LEU A 388 -2.44 23.23 -5.39
C LEU A 388 -2.94 23.69 -6.75
N ASN A 389 -4.26 23.80 -6.91
CA ASN A 389 -4.88 24.32 -8.13
C ASN A 389 -4.40 25.77 -8.44
N GLN A 390 -4.32 26.66 -7.44
CA GLN A 390 -3.81 28.01 -7.64
C GLN A 390 -2.36 28.05 -8.12
N VAL A 391 -1.53 27.12 -7.69
CA VAL A 391 -0.13 27.01 -8.13
C VAL A 391 -0.08 26.44 -9.55
N GLY A 392 -0.84 25.39 -9.81
CA GLY A 392 -0.90 24.71 -11.11
C GLY A 392 -1.37 25.60 -12.25
N ASP A 393 -2.36 26.46 -11.99
CA ASP A 393 -2.93 27.40 -12.98
C ASP A 393 -1.89 28.36 -13.60
N LYS A 394 -0.79 28.66 -12.88
CA LYS A 394 0.30 29.51 -13.37
C LYS A 394 1.15 28.86 -14.47
N PHE A 395 1.09 27.55 -14.63
CA PHE A 395 1.96 26.77 -15.52
C PHE A 395 1.23 26.19 -16.75
N GLY A 396 -0.05 26.49 -16.94
CA GLY A 396 -0.86 25.94 -18.04
C GLY A 396 -1.21 24.45 -17.86
N GLY A 397 -1.96 23.87 -18.80
CA GLY A 397 -2.58 22.55 -18.62
C GLY A 397 -1.64 21.39 -18.29
N ALA A 398 -0.48 21.28 -18.98
CA ALA A 398 0.48 20.19 -18.69
C ALA A 398 1.24 20.42 -17.37
N GLY A 399 1.59 21.69 -17.08
CA GLY A 399 2.23 22.05 -15.81
C GLY A 399 1.29 21.87 -14.62
N LYS A 400 0.00 22.17 -14.79
CA LYS A 400 -1.03 21.94 -13.80
C LYS A 400 -1.18 20.46 -13.46
N LEU A 401 -1.26 19.58 -14.48
CA LEU A 401 -1.31 18.14 -14.28
C LEU A 401 -0.16 17.63 -13.40
N LEU A 402 1.07 18.07 -13.69
CA LEU A 402 2.25 17.70 -12.92
C LEU A 402 2.21 18.25 -11.49
N THR A 403 1.78 19.50 -11.32
CA THR A 403 1.72 20.15 -10.00
C THR A 403 0.67 19.48 -9.11
N ASP A 404 -0.50 19.16 -9.65
CA ASP A 404 -1.59 18.50 -8.92
C ASP A 404 -1.17 17.08 -8.50
N THR A 405 -0.59 16.29 -9.42
CA THR A 405 -0.15 14.92 -9.10
C THR A 405 1.03 14.90 -8.14
N LEU A 406 2.08 15.68 -8.39
CA LEU A 406 3.28 15.70 -7.55
C LEU A 406 3.03 16.41 -6.22
N GLY A 407 2.20 17.46 -6.21
CA GLY A 407 1.82 18.19 -5.02
C GLY A 407 0.99 17.31 -4.07
N GLY A 408 -0.01 16.63 -4.59
CA GLY A 408 -0.84 15.68 -3.83
C GLY A 408 -0.02 14.51 -3.28
N ALA A 409 0.91 13.96 -4.08
CA ALA A 409 1.83 12.92 -3.63
C ALA A 409 2.76 13.41 -2.50
N ALA A 410 3.31 14.63 -2.62
CA ALA A 410 4.17 15.20 -1.59
C ALA A 410 3.42 15.44 -0.27
N ILE A 411 2.20 15.97 -0.33
CA ILE A 411 1.36 16.16 0.84
C ILE A 411 0.99 14.82 1.46
N GLY A 412 0.57 13.85 0.65
CA GLY A 412 0.25 12.51 1.12
C GLY A 412 1.44 11.84 1.82
N ALA A 413 2.64 11.92 1.25
CA ALA A 413 3.86 11.37 1.84
C ALA A 413 4.24 12.07 3.16
N LEU A 414 4.15 13.41 3.21
CA LEU A 414 4.49 14.18 4.41
C LEU A 414 3.52 13.94 5.57
N THR A 415 2.24 13.74 5.28
CA THR A 415 1.19 13.59 6.30
C THR A 415 0.94 12.15 6.69
N GLY A 416 0.98 11.22 5.74
CA GLY A 416 0.75 9.80 5.97
C GLY A 416 2.02 8.98 6.21
N GLY A 417 3.19 9.50 5.83
CA GLY A 417 4.50 8.89 6.11
C GLY A 417 4.81 7.60 5.31
N SER A 418 4.03 7.29 4.27
CA SER A 418 4.24 6.08 3.46
C SER A 418 4.08 6.33 1.95
N THR A 419 4.56 5.39 1.15
CA THR A 419 4.35 5.39 -0.31
C THR A 419 2.87 5.27 -0.65
N GLY A 420 2.11 4.44 0.09
CA GLY A 420 0.67 4.33 -0.06
C GLY A 420 -0.07 5.64 0.18
N ALA A 421 0.31 6.39 1.23
CA ALA A 421 -0.24 7.70 1.52
C ALA A 421 0.06 8.72 0.41
N ALA A 422 1.26 8.69 -0.18
CA ALA A 422 1.63 9.52 -1.32
C ALA A 422 0.75 9.23 -2.55
N VAL A 423 0.53 7.94 -2.85
CA VAL A 423 -0.34 7.49 -3.96
C VAL A 423 -1.78 7.91 -3.74
N ALA A 424 -2.32 7.69 -2.55
CA ALA A 424 -3.68 8.08 -2.19
C ALA A 424 -3.86 9.60 -2.25
N GLY A 425 -2.87 10.37 -1.80
CA GLY A 425 -2.86 11.83 -1.87
C GLY A 425 -2.86 12.36 -3.30
N ALA A 426 -2.03 11.80 -4.17
CA ALA A 426 -1.98 12.18 -5.58
C ALA A 426 -3.31 11.93 -6.29
N ASN A 427 -3.95 10.77 -6.05
CA ASN A 427 -5.25 10.45 -6.63
C ASN A 427 -6.36 11.38 -6.10
N ALA A 428 -6.38 11.66 -4.79
CA ALA A 428 -7.37 12.54 -4.19
C ALA A 428 -7.30 13.98 -4.75
N ASP A 429 -6.09 14.52 -4.90
CA ASP A 429 -5.89 15.86 -5.44
C ASP A 429 -6.28 15.95 -6.92
N TRP A 430 -5.82 15.00 -7.73
CA TRP A 430 -6.13 14.94 -9.15
C TRP A 430 -7.63 14.91 -9.46
N PHE A 431 -8.42 14.13 -8.70
CA PHE A 431 -9.85 13.97 -8.94
C PHE A 431 -10.76 14.87 -8.09
N ASN A 432 -10.17 15.72 -7.25
CA ASN A 432 -10.92 16.67 -6.43
C ASN A 432 -11.20 17.99 -7.16
N ARG A 433 -10.88 18.06 -8.45
CA ARG A 433 -10.97 19.30 -9.22
C ARG A 433 -12.42 19.66 -9.56
N GLN A 434 -12.79 20.87 -9.19
CA GLN A 434 -13.99 21.59 -9.66
C GLN A 434 -13.57 22.82 -10.48
N LEU A 435 -14.52 23.45 -11.17
CA LEU A 435 -14.29 24.75 -11.79
C LEU A 435 -13.91 25.77 -10.71
N HIS A 436 -12.74 26.41 -10.87
CA HIS A 436 -12.31 27.45 -9.95
C HIS A 436 -13.29 28.64 -9.98
N PRO A 437 -13.55 29.34 -8.86
CA PRO A 437 -14.44 30.51 -8.84
C PRO A 437 -14.11 31.57 -9.89
N ASP A 438 -12.86 31.76 -10.25
CA ASP A 438 -12.45 32.71 -11.28
C ASP A 438 -12.71 32.16 -12.70
N GLU A 439 -12.61 30.84 -12.93
CA GLU A 439 -13.03 30.18 -14.18
C GLU A 439 -14.55 30.32 -14.37
N VAL A 440 -15.32 30.18 -13.29
CA VAL A 440 -16.77 30.39 -13.30
C VAL A 440 -17.11 31.85 -13.62
N LYS A 441 -16.43 32.83 -13.00
CA LYS A 441 -16.63 34.27 -13.31
C LYS A 441 -16.30 34.60 -14.75
N TRP A 442 -15.17 34.02 -15.25
CA TRP A 442 -14.79 34.20 -16.65
C TRP A 442 -15.79 33.56 -17.60
N LEU A 443 -16.23 32.34 -17.34
CA LEU A 443 -17.22 31.59 -18.13
C LEU A 443 -18.56 32.35 -18.26
N HIS A 444 -18.99 33.03 -17.19
CA HIS A 444 -20.24 33.82 -17.13
C HIS A 444 -20.03 35.30 -17.41
N SER A 445 -18.85 35.74 -17.83
CA SER A 445 -18.64 37.14 -18.21
C SER A 445 -19.37 37.47 -19.51
N LYS A 446 -19.86 38.71 -19.61
CA LYS A 446 -20.50 39.22 -20.84
C LYS A 446 -19.55 39.10 -22.05
N ASP A 447 -18.26 39.32 -21.82
CA ASP A 447 -17.22 39.22 -22.88
C ASP A 447 -17.09 37.80 -23.42
N THR A 448 -16.94 36.79 -22.53
CA THR A 448 -16.85 35.38 -22.93
C THR A 448 -18.09 34.91 -23.67
N LEU A 449 -19.27 35.22 -23.16
CA LEU A 449 -20.53 34.89 -23.80
C LEU A 449 -20.65 35.54 -25.20
N GLN A 450 -20.30 36.81 -25.33
CA GLN A 450 -20.36 37.51 -26.62
C GLN A 450 -19.32 36.92 -27.63
N LYS A 451 -18.11 36.60 -27.16
CA LYS A 451 -17.12 35.93 -27.98
C LYS A 451 -17.62 34.58 -28.46
N TYR A 452 -18.24 33.79 -27.59
CA TYR A 452 -18.80 32.50 -27.97
C TYR A 452 -19.98 32.63 -28.96
N ILE A 453 -20.89 33.58 -28.76
CA ILE A 453 -21.98 33.85 -29.71
C ILE A 453 -21.41 34.23 -31.07
N ASN A 454 -20.38 35.06 -31.12
CA ASN A 454 -19.73 35.43 -32.39
C ASN A 454 -19.04 34.24 -33.04
N TYR A 455 -18.39 33.39 -32.26
CA TYR A 455 -17.79 32.11 -32.72
C TYR A 455 -18.86 31.20 -33.35
N LEU A 456 -20.03 31.06 -32.68
CA LEU A 456 -21.13 30.25 -33.22
C LEU A 456 -21.71 30.85 -34.49
N LYS A 457 -21.88 32.17 -34.60
CA LYS A 457 -22.33 32.87 -35.81
C LYS A 457 -21.39 32.61 -37.00
N ASN A 458 -20.09 32.63 -36.75
CA ASN A 458 -19.09 32.31 -37.78
C ASN A 458 -19.12 30.83 -38.25
N LYS A 459 -19.74 29.96 -37.43
CA LYS A 459 -20.01 28.56 -37.78
C LYS A 459 -21.42 28.35 -38.37
N GLY A 460 -22.16 29.41 -38.61
CA GLY A 460 -23.51 29.35 -39.17
C GLY A 460 -24.61 29.03 -38.17
N LEU A 461 -24.31 29.10 -36.85
CA LEU A 461 -25.25 28.83 -35.75
C LEU A 461 -25.71 30.12 -35.10
N ASN A 462 -27.00 30.29 -34.99
CA ASN A 462 -27.61 31.43 -34.32
C ASN A 462 -28.34 30.93 -33.05
N LEU A 463 -27.67 31.05 -31.91
CA LEU A 463 -28.28 30.76 -30.60
C LEU A 463 -28.58 32.02 -29.84
N THR A 464 -29.62 31.96 -29.01
CA THR A 464 -29.88 32.99 -28.03
C THR A 464 -28.77 33.06 -26.97
N PRO A 465 -28.55 34.20 -26.31
CA PRO A 465 -27.55 34.30 -25.25
C PRO A 465 -27.74 33.23 -24.16
N ARG A 466 -28.98 32.90 -23.83
CA ARG A 466 -29.31 31.88 -22.85
C ARG A 466 -28.89 30.47 -23.32
N GLU A 467 -29.16 30.12 -24.55
CA GLU A 467 -28.77 28.81 -25.11
C GLU A 467 -27.25 28.70 -25.24
N ALA A 468 -26.58 29.78 -25.65
CA ALA A 468 -25.13 29.84 -25.73
C ALA A 468 -24.48 29.65 -24.34
N GLN A 469 -25.02 30.31 -23.30
CA GLN A 469 -24.50 30.12 -21.93
C GLN A 469 -24.68 28.69 -21.44
N ILE A 470 -25.86 28.09 -21.68
CA ILE A 470 -26.10 26.69 -21.30
C ILE A 470 -25.09 25.73 -21.99
N GLN A 471 -24.72 26.03 -23.24
CA GLN A 471 -23.70 25.22 -23.93
C GLN A 471 -22.32 25.40 -23.33
N LEU A 472 -21.92 26.62 -22.98
CA LEU A 472 -20.64 26.88 -22.30
C LEU A 472 -20.58 26.18 -20.94
N ASP A 473 -21.63 26.27 -20.14
CA ASP A 473 -21.72 25.65 -18.80
C ASP A 473 -21.62 24.12 -18.89
N ARG A 474 -22.32 23.53 -19.87
CA ARG A 474 -22.24 22.09 -20.13
C ARG A 474 -20.86 21.64 -20.59
N ALA A 475 -20.23 22.41 -21.46
CA ALA A 475 -18.90 22.10 -21.95
C ALA A 475 -17.85 22.21 -20.85
N ALA A 476 -17.91 23.27 -20.03
CA ALA A 476 -17.03 23.46 -18.90
C ALA A 476 -17.18 22.32 -17.87
N ALA A 477 -18.43 21.95 -17.54
CA ALA A 477 -18.70 20.80 -16.68
C ALA A 477 -18.15 19.49 -17.26
N ALA A 478 -18.32 19.25 -18.56
CA ALA A 478 -17.82 18.07 -19.24
C ALA A 478 -16.28 18.01 -19.34
N MET A 479 -15.59 19.16 -19.30
CA MET A 479 -14.12 19.23 -19.29
C MET A 479 -13.52 18.88 -17.94
N VAL A 480 -14.24 19.12 -16.83
CA VAL A 480 -13.79 18.82 -15.46
C VAL A 480 -14.37 17.52 -14.91
N ASP A 481 -15.46 17.03 -15.47
CA ASP A 481 -16.15 15.80 -15.06
C ASP A 481 -16.51 14.95 -16.29
N SER A 482 -15.78 13.86 -16.45
CA SER A 482 -15.96 12.94 -17.57
C SER A 482 -17.28 12.14 -17.50
N GLU A 483 -17.80 11.87 -16.31
CA GLU A 483 -19.11 11.19 -16.15
C GLU A 483 -20.26 12.12 -16.51
N TRP A 484 -20.14 13.39 -16.19
CA TRP A 484 -21.10 14.40 -16.61
C TRP A 484 -21.18 14.48 -18.15
N ALA A 485 -20.04 14.34 -18.83
CA ALA A 485 -19.95 14.27 -20.28
C ALA A 485 -20.67 13.05 -20.86
N ILE A 486 -20.60 11.91 -20.19
CA ILE A 486 -21.29 10.66 -20.60
C ILE A 486 -22.80 10.78 -20.43
N LEU A 487 -23.26 11.35 -19.31
CA LEU A 487 -24.69 11.44 -18.98
C LEU A 487 -25.45 12.53 -19.78
N HIS A 488 -24.78 13.64 -20.11
CA HIS A 488 -25.43 14.82 -20.69
C HIS A 488 -24.97 15.15 -22.11
N GLY A 489 -24.08 14.34 -22.68
CA GLY A 489 -23.49 14.54 -24.00
C GLY A 489 -22.43 15.65 -24.04
N ARG A 490 -21.48 15.54 -24.95
CA ARG A 490 -20.43 16.55 -25.19
C ARG A 490 -20.91 17.60 -26.19
N ASN A 491 -20.57 18.86 -25.93
CA ASN A 491 -20.73 19.92 -26.92
C ASN A 491 -19.37 20.30 -27.50
N GLU A 492 -19.00 19.65 -28.61
CA GLU A 492 -17.68 19.82 -29.25
C GLU A 492 -17.35 21.28 -29.61
N LEU A 493 -18.33 22.08 -30.01
CA LEU A 493 -18.11 23.49 -30.38
C LEU A 493 -17.81 24.35 -29.15
N ALA A 494 -18.52 24.12 -28.05
CA ALA A 494 -18.29 24.84 -26.81
C ALA A 494 -16.96 24.40 -26.14
N GLU A 495 -16.65 23.10 -26.14
CA GLU A 495 -15.37 22.57 -25.65
C GLU A 495 -14.18 23.12 -26.47
N GLN A 496 -14.32 23.21 -27.80
CA GLN A 496 -13.30 23.82 -28.65
C GLN A 496 -13.11 25.31 -28.33
N PHE A 497 -14.18 26.04 -28.10
CA PHE A 497 -14.09 27.45 -27.76
C PHE A 497 -13.39 27.64 -26.40
N LEU A 498 -13.78 26.87 -25.38
CA LEU A 498 -13.20 26.95 -24.03
C LEU A 498 -11.72 26.56 -24.00
N SER A 499 -11.30 25.62 -24.84
CA SER A 499 -9.89 25.19 -24.92
C SER A 499 -8.98 26.17 -25.67
N GLN A 500 -9.53 27.18 -26.33
CA GLN A 500 -8.79 28.15 -27.16
C GLN A 500 -8.70 29.53 -26.50
N ASN A 501 -9.47 29.82 -25.48
CA ASN A 501 -9.56 31.11 -24.81
C ASN A 501 -9.25 31.00 -23.33
#